data_36745e832f5d17895b9a3dd838809aeb
#
_entry.id   36745e832f5d17895b9a3dd838809aeb
#
_cell.length_a   1.000
_cell.length_b   1.000
_cell.length_c   1.000
_cell.angle_alpha   90.00
_cell.angle_beta   90.00
_cell.angle_gamma   90.00
#
_symmetry.space_group_name_H-M   'P 1'
#
loop_
_entity.id
_entity.type
_entity.pdbx_description
1 polymer ?
#
loop_
_entity_poly.entity_id
_entity_poly.type
_entity_poly.pdbx_seq_one_letter_code
_entity_poly.pdbx_strand_id
1 'polypeptide(L)'
;MAKVEVEKARELGFCLGVRRAIKIIETAAREHQEIATLGPIVHNQMVVTRLADMGVRAVTEPDQLRGGIIAIASHGISPELLSQIQARQLRVIDTTCPIVRSAQKAAQKLSELGFGVVIYGEATHPEVKGLLGWAGTGAIATLDGKEIAALGLPRRLGIISQTTQSHSQFAEFTNKVINDAFPYVRELRIINTLCQETQKRQEAALELAVKSELMIVVGWHNSANTLRLAQVSSPIVES
;
A
#
# COMPACT_ATOMS: atom_id res chain seq x y z
N MET A 1 -26.83 -26.36 -24.34
CA MET A 1 -26.32 -25.31 -23.46
C MET A 1 -24.81 -25.39 -23.50
N ALA A 2 -24.12 -24.29 -23.81
CA ALA A 2 -22.66 -24.24 -23.72
C ALA A 2 -22.25 -24.47 -22.25
N LYS A 3 -21.30 -25.39 -22.03
CA LYS A 3 -20.78 -25.66 -20.68
C LYS A 3 -19.84 -24.53 -20.31
N VAL A 4 -20.16 -23.76 -19.29
CA VAL A 4 -19.26 -22.74 -18.73
C VAL A 4 -18.14 -23.45 -17.99
N GLU A 5 -16.90 -23.23 -18.37
CA GLU A 5 -15.72 -23.71 -17.67
C GLU A 5 -15.16 -22.57 -16.81
N VAL A 6 -14.89 -22.88 -15.54
CA VAL A 6 -14.36 -21.90 -14.58
C VAL A 6 -12.92 -22.28 -14.25
N GLU A 7 -12.00 -21.44 -14.67
CA GLU A 7 -10.57 -21.56 -14.32
C GLU A 7 -10.18 -20.56 -13.22
N LYS A 8 -9.24 -20.93 -12.37
CA LYS A 8 -8.74 -20.09 -11.27
C LYS A 8 -7.30 -19.67 -11.56
N ALA A 9 -6.99 -18.42 -11.29
CA ALA A 9 -5.60 -17.96 -11.34
C ALA A 9 -4.72 -18.76 -10.36
N ARG A 10 -3.44 -18.95 -10.71
CA ARG A 10 -2.49 -19.70 -9.87
C ARG A 10 -2.19 -19.02 -8.52
N GLU A 11 -2.33 -17.69 -8.45
CA GLU A 11 -2.08 -16.89 -7.25
C GLU A 11 -3.40 -16.31 -6.71
N LEU A 12 -3.91 -16.89 -5.62
CA LEU A 12 -5.20 -16.55 -5.03
C LEU A 12 -5.08 -16.16 -3.55
N GLY A 13 -6.12 -15.48 -3.07
CA GLY A 13 -6.33 -15.16 -1.66
C GLY A 13 -5.39 -14.08 -1.12
N PHE A 14 -5.32 -13.98 0.19
CA PHE A 14 -4.50 -12.97 0.87
C PHE A 14 -2.99 -13.25 0.72
N CYS A 15 -2.22 -12.19 0.47
CA CYS A 15 -0.76 -12.27 0.48
C CYS A 15 -0.21 -12.58 1.88
N LEU A 16 1.08 -12.93 1.96
CA LEU A 16 1.73 -13.23 3.24
C LEU A 16 1.63 -12.07 4.25
N GLY A 17 1.78 -10.81 3.79
CA GLY A 17 1.68 -9.63 4.64
C GLY A 17 0.29 -9.48 5.27
N VAL A 18 -0.77 -9.63 4.48
CA VAL A 18 -2.16 -9.59 4.96
C VAL A 18 -2.45 -10.74 5.92
N ARG A 19 -2.08 -11.97 5.56
CA ARG A 19 -2.25 -13.15 6.45
C ARG A 19 -1.52 -12.97 7.78
N ARG A 20 -0.30 -12.42 7.75
CA ARG A 20 0.47 -12.11 8.96
C ARG A 20 -0.26 -11.09 9.84
N ALA A 21 -0.74 -9.98 9.27
CA ALA A 21 -1.46 -8.95 10.01
C ALA A 21 -2.72 -9.51 10.69
N ILE A 22 -3.53 -10.27 9.95
CA ILE A 22 -4.73 -10.93 10.48
C ILE A 22 -4.36 -11.86 11.65
N LYS A 23 -3.36 -12.73 11.47
CA LYS A 23 -2.94 -13.68 12.50
C LYS A 23 -2.47 -12.98 13.79
N ILE A 24 -1.69 -11.90 13.67
CA ILE A 24 -1.22 -11.12 14.84
C ILE A 24 -2.42 -10.56 15.62
N ILE A 25 -3.39 -9.96 14.92
CA ILE A 25 -4.54 -9.35 15.55
C ILE A 25 -5.48 -10.41 16.17
N GLU A 26 -5.75 -11.52 15.48
CA GLU A 26 -6.54 -12.62 16.03
C GLU A 26 -5.89 -13.22 17.28
N THR A 27 -4.57 -13.34 17.32
CA THR A 27 -3.86 -13.80 18.50
C THR A 27 -4.02 -12.80 19.65
N ALA A 28 -3.79 -11.51 19.38
CA ALA A 28 -3.94 -10.48 20.40
C ALA A 28 -5.39 -10.35 20.92
N ALA A 29 -6.39 -10.49 20.05
CA ALA A 29 -7.80 -10.42 20.44
C ALA A 29 -8.26 -11.59 21.34
N ARG A 30 -7.54 -12.70 21.37
CA ARG A 30 -7.78 -13.79 22.34
C ARG A 30 -7.24 -13.47 23.73
N GLU A 31 -6.22 -12.63 23.80
CA GLU A 31 -5.54 -12.23 25.04
C GLU A 31 -6.12 -10.95 25.65
N HIS A 32 -6.79 -10.14 24.81
CA HIS A 32 -7.28 -8.81 25.17
C HIS A 32 -8.72 -8.63 24.72
N GLN A 33 -9.56 -8.12 25.61
CA GLN A 33 -11.00 -7.96 25.35
C GLN A 33 -11.31 -6.85 24.33
N GLU A 34 -10.46 -5.83 24.24
CA GLU A 34 -10.66 -4.70 23.34
C GLU A 34 -9.33 -4.23 22.72
N ILE A 35 -9.30 -4.15 21.40
CA ILE A 35 -8.18 -3.62 20.64
C ILE A 35 -8.73 -2.56 19.68
N ALA A 36 -8.19 -1.35 19.74
CA ALA A 36 -8.50 -0.34 18.75
C ALA A 36 -7.54 -0.44 17.55
N THR A 37 -8.01 -0.06 16.36
CA THR A 37 -7.17 0.05 15.16
C THR A 37 -7.41 1.38 14.48
N LEU A 38 -6.36 2.02 13.98
CA LEU A 38 -6.51 3.22 13.15
C LEU A 38 -6.89 2.81 11.73
N GLY A 39 -8.18 2.94 11.44
CA GLY A 39 -8.76 2.38 10.24
C GLY A 39 -8.80 0.84 10.24
N PRO A 40 -9.25 0.22 9.15
CA PRO A 40 -9.32 -1.24 9.05
C PRO A 40 -7.92 -1.85 8.95
N ILE A 41 -7.69 -2.95 9.66
CA ILE A 41 -6.40 -3.71 9.62
C ILE A 41 -6.04 -4.12 8.20
N VAL A 42 -7.05 -4.50 7.42
CA VAL A 42 -6.95 -4.85 6.00
C VAL A 42 -8.19 -4.35 5.27
N HIS A 43 -8.07 -4.03 3.99
CA HIS A 43 -9.21 -3.58 3.16
C HIS A 43 -10.06 -4.78 2.71
N ASN A 44 -10.73 -5.42 3.68
CA ASN A 44 -11.67 -6.51 3.43
C ASN A 44 -12.75 -6.54 4.53
N GLN A 45 -14.00 -6.24 4.16
CA GLN A 45 -15.10 -6.09 5.11
C GLN A 45 -15.40 -7.37 5.89
N MET A 46 -15.31 -8.53 5.27
CA MET A 46 -15.56 -9.81 5.96
C MET A 46 -14.54 -10.03 7.09
N VAL A 47 -13.28 -9.67 6.86
CA VAL A 47 -12.24 -9.75 7.89
C VAL A 47 -12.49 -8.71 8.97
N VAL A 48 -12.84 -7.48 8.58
CA VAL A 48 -13.14 -6.39 9.54
C VAL A 48 -14.31 -6.79 10.45
N THR A 49 -15.42 -7.32 9.89
CA THR A 49 -16.57 -7.77 10.66
C THR A 49 -16.17 -8.89 11.63
N ARG A 50 -15.47 -9.92 11.14
CA ARG A 50 -15.00 -11.03 12.00
C ARG A 50 -14.10 -10.55 13.14
N LEU A 51 -13.20 -9.59 12.87
CA LEU A 51 -12.35 -9.02 13.90
C LEU A 51 -13.16 -8.16 14.91
N ALA A 52 -14.20 -7.47 14.45
CA ALA A 52 -15.10 -6.71 15.33
C ALA A 52 -15.83 -7.63 16.32
N ASP A 53 -16.27 -8.83 15.87
CA ASP A 53 -16.87 -9.86 16.73
C ASP A 53 -15.89 -10.38 17.80
N MET A 54 -14.57 -10.22 17.54
CA MET A 54 -13.50 -10.57 18.49
C MET A 54 -13.06 -9.38 19.37
N GLY A 55 -13.75 -8.22 19.32
CA GLY A 55 -13.43 -7.05 20.14
C GLY A 55 -12.42 -6.09 19.48
N VAL A 56 -12.11 -6.25 18.19
CA VAL A 56 -11.22 -5.33 17.45
C VAL A 56 -12.05 -4.24 16.79
N ARG A 57 -11.88 -2.99 17.21
CA ARG A 57 -12.66 -1.85 16.71
C ARG A 57 -11.80 -0.88 15.91
N ALA A 58 -12.24 -0.56 14.69
CA ALA A 58 -11.63 0.50 13.89
C ALA A 58 -12.11 1.87 14.41
N VAL A 59 -11.13 2.77 14.63
CA VAL A 59 -11.37 4.20 14.94
C VAL A 59 -10.75 5.07 13.84
N THR A 60 -11.29 6.26 13.66
CA THR A 60 -10.81 7.18 12.61
C THR A 60 -9.70 8.09 13.12
N GLU A 61 -9.75 8.45 14.41
CA GLU A 61 -8.82 9.40 15.03
C GLU A 61 -8.24 8.84 16.33
N PRO A 62 -6.96 9.12 16.63
CA PRO A 62 -6.33 8.71 17.89
C PRO A 62 -7.05 9.24 19.13
N ASP A 63 -7.74 10.37 19.03
CA ASP A 63 -8.47 11.02 20.13
C ASP A 63 -9.67 10.21 20.64
N GLN A 64 -10.16 9.28 19.83
CA GLN A 64 -11.20 8.35 20.21
C GLN A 64 -10.70 7.24 21.16
N LEU A 65 -9.38 7.16 21.37
CA LEU A 65 -8.74 6.16 22.22
C LEU A 65 -8.60 6.66 23.65
N ARG A 66 -9.28 6.06 24.59
CA ARG A 66 -9.24 6.39 26.03
C ARG A 66 -8.26 5.53 26.83
N GLY A 67 -7.25 4.97 26.19
CA GLY A 67 -6.30 4.03 26.80
C GLY A 67 -6.39 2.63 26.19
N GLY A 68 -5.53 1.72 26.63
CA GLY A 68 -5.52 0.32 26.19
C GLY A 68 -4.56 0.00 25.05
N ILE A 69 -5.00 -0.81 24.10
CA ILE A 69 -4.19 -1.36 23.05
C ILE A 69 -4.62 -0.80 21.70
N ILE A 70 -3.64 -0.36 20.91
CA ILE A 70 -3.85 0.07 19.53
C ILE A 70 -3.05 -0.80 18.57
N ALA A 71 -3.68 -1.22 17.48
CA ALA A 71 -2.99 -1.92 16.41
C ALA A 71 -2.78 -0.99 15.20
N ILE A 72 -1.57 -1.02 14.65
CA ILE A 72 -1.23 -0.38 13.39
C ILE A 72 -1.60 -1.33 12.26
N ALA A 73 -2.37 -0.85 11.28
CA ALA A 73 -2.79 -1.63 10.13
C ALA A 73 -1.63 -2.05 9.21
N SER A 74 -1.89 -3.01 8.32
CA SER A 74 -0.88 -3.58 7.43
C SER A 74 -0.22 -2.55 6.50
N HIS A 75 -0.90 -1.45 6.20
CA HIS A 75 -0.38 -0.35 5.37
C HIS A 75 0.55 0.63 6.13
N GLY A 76 0.73 0.43 7.45
CA GLY A 76 1.57 1.31 8.27
C GLY A 76 0.96 2.69 8.56
N ILE A 77 1.72 3.52 9.25
CA ILE A 77 1.35 4.92 9.60
C ILE A 77 2.58 5.84 9.46
N SER A 78 2.35 7.15 9.51
CA SER A 78 3.42 8.14 9.52
C SER A 78 4.14 8.23 10.88
N PRO A 79 5.37 8.79 10.93
CA PRO A 79 6.10 9.00 12.18
C PRO A 79 5.35 9.90 13.16
N GLU A 80 4.68 10.95 12.68
CA GLU A 80 3.92 11.89 13.49
C GLU A 80 2.79 11.18 14.22
N LEU A 81 2.03 10.33 13.47
CA LEU A 81 0.93 9.58 14.04
C LEU A 81 1.43 8.53 15.05
N LEU A 82 2.57 7.88 14.75
CA LEU A 82 3.22 6.97 15.68
C LEU A 82 3.63 7.69 16.98
N SER A 83 4.21 8.89 16.87
CA SER A 83 4.61 9.71 18.03
C SER A 83 3.40 10.13 18.87
N GLN A 84 2.29 10.52 18.25
CA GLN A 84 1.04 10.84 18.96
C GLN A 84 0.51 9.64 19.75
N ILE A 85 0.56 8.44 19.17
CA ILE A 85 0.15 7.19 19.84
C ILE A 85 1.06 6.90 21.04
N GLN A 86 2.38 7.05 20.86
CA GLN A 86 3.37 6.81 21.92
C GLN A 86 3.23 7.81 23.08
N ALA A 87 2.96 9.09 22.78
CA ALA A 87 2.73 10.12 23.80
C ALA A 87 1.52 9.82 24.70
N ARG A 88 0.57 9.00 24.24
CA ARG A 88 -0.59 8.56 25.01
C ARG A 88 -0.36 7.31 25.84
N GLN A 89 0.86 6.78 25.83
CA GLN A 89 1.25 5.56 26.56
C GLN A 89 0.38 4.31 26.19
N LEU A 90 -0.14 4.28 24.96
CA LEU A 90 -0.90 3.14 24.46
C LEU A 90 0.06 1.97 24.13
N ARG A 91 -0.37 0.75 24.44
CA ARG A 91 0.34 -0.44 23.98
C ARG A 91 0.12 -0.64 22.49
N VAL A 92 1.20 -0.62 21.71
CA VAL A 92 1.14 -0.71 20.24
C VAL A 92 1.35 -2.15 19.79
N ILE A 93 0.44 -2.64 18.95
CA ILE A 93 0.59 -3.90 18.18
C ILE A 93 0.86 -3.51 16.73
N ASP A 94 2.09 -3.68 16.27
CA ASP A 94 2.48 -3.30 14.91
C ASP A 94 2.25 -4.45 13.93
N THR A 95 1.23 -4.33 13.08
CA THR A 95 0.94 -5.29 12.01
C THR A 95 1.44 -4.83 10.63
N THR A 96 2.16 -3.72 10.56
CA THR A 96 2.72 -3.20 9.31
C THR A 96 3.39 -4.31 8.50
N CYS A 97 3.03 -4.43 7.23
CA CYS A 97 3.65 -5.38 6.32
C CYS A 97 5.15 -5.11 6.21
N PRO A 98 6.03 -6.13 6.28
CA PRO A 98 7.48 -5.94 6.13
C PRO A 98 7.89 -5.21 4.85
N ILE A 99 7.16 -5.42 3.74
CA ILE A 99 7.43 -4.73 2.47
C ILE A 99 7.09 -3.24 2.59
N VAL A 100 5.95 -2.90 3.20
CA VAL A 100 5.59 -1.50 3.48
C VAL A 100 6.63 -0.87 4.43
N ARG A 101 7.08 -1.58 5.45
CA ARG A 101 8.13 -1.11 6.34
C ARG A 101 9.45 -0.83 5.60
N SER A 102 9.79 -1.67 4.62
CA SER A 102 10.96 -1.44 3.77
C SER A 102 10.80 -0.18 2.92
N ALA A 103 9.60 0.06 2.34
CA ALA A 103 9.30 1.28 1.60
C ALA A 103 9.37 2.54 2.48
N GLN A 104 8.86 2.48 3.73
CA GLN A 104 8.98 3.55 4.71
C GLN A 104 10.45 3.89 5.02
N LYS A 105 11.28 2.86 5.25
CA LYS A 105 12.73 3.04 5.46
C LYS A 105 13.42 3.64 4.23
N ALA A 106 13.03 3.26 3.02
CA ALA A 106 13.56 3.83 1.79
C ALA A 106 13.19 5.31 1.67
N ALA A 107 11.93 5.68 1.94
CA ALA A 107 11.47 7.07 1.96
C ALA A 107 12.27 7.91 2.96
N GLN A 108 12.36 7.44 4.21
CA GLN A 108 13.13 8.10 5.27
C GLN A 108 14.61 8.28 4.89
N LYS A 109 15.25 7.22 4.38
CA LYS A 109 16.66 7.26 3.99
C LYS A 109 16.94 8.24 2.86
N LEU A 110 16.06 8.34 1.87
CA LEU A 110 16.18 9.36 0.82
C LEU A 110 16.09 10.76 1.40
N SER A 111 15.11 11.02 2.26
CA SER A 111 14.93 12.31 2.94
C SER A 111 16.16 12.70 3.79
N GLU A 112 16.65 11.79 4.64
CA GLU A 112 17.85 11.99 5.46
C GLU A 112 19.10 12.31 4.62
N LEU A 113 19.17 11.79 3.41
CA LEU A 113 20.25 12.06 2.47
C LEU A 113 20.03 13.34 1.66
N GLY A 114 18.98 14.12 1.95
CA GLY A 114 18.67 15.39 1.28
C GLY A 114 18.10 15.26 -0.12
N PHE A 115 17.43 14.15 -0.43
CA PHE A 115 16.67 14.02 -1.68
C PHE A 115 15.25 14.59 -1.49
N GLY A 116 14.75 15.31 -2.49
CA GLY A 116 13.32 15.49 -2.64
C GLY A 116 12.70 14.15 -3.05
N VAL A 117 11.68 13.71 -2.33
CA VAL A 117 11.11 12.37 -2.51
C VAL A 117 9.81 12.44 -3.30
N VAL A 118 9.77 11.65 -4.36
CA VAL A 118 8.56 11.41 -5.17
C VAL A 118 8.09 9.98 -4.94
N ILE A 119 6.81 9.85 -4.62
CA ILE A 119 6.15 8.56 -4.42
C ILE A 119 5.19 8.32 -5.58
N TYR A 120 5.48 7.32 -6.41
CA TYR A 120 4.54 6.87 -7.42
C TYR A 120 3.40 6.12 -6.74
N GLY A 121 2.24 6.77 -6.60
CA GLY A 121 1.10 6.20 -5.89
C GLY A 121 -0.06 7.17 -5.71
N GLU A 122 -1.16 6.66 -5.21
CA GLU A 122 -2.39 7.41 -4.96
C GLU A 122 -2.24 8.21 -3.65
N ALA A 123 -2.15 9.53 -3.73
CA ALA A 123 -1.90 10.42 -2.58
C ALA A 123 -2.91 10.26 -1.43
N THR A 124 -4.14 9.86 -1.72
CA THR A 124 -5.19 9.62 -0.72
C THR A 124 -5.11 8.27 -0.04
N HIS A 125 -4.34 7.32 -0.60
CA HIS A 125 -4.22 5.97 -0.05
C HIS A 125 -3.48 5.97 1.30
N PRO A 126 -3.95 5.22 2.32
CA PRO A 126 -3.32 5.20 3.66
C PRO A 126 -1.83 4.85 3.67
N GLU A 127 -1.40 3.88 2.84
CA GLU A 127 0.02 3.54 2.69
C GLU A 127 0.83 4.74 2.21
N VAL A 128 0.33 5.45 1.18
CA VAL A 128 1.02 6.61 0.59
C VAL A 128 1.09 7.77 1.57
N LYS A 129 0.02 8.03 2.33
CA LYS A 129 0.04 9.02 3.44
C LYS A 129 1.11 8.67 4.47
N GLY A 130 1.25 7.40 4.82
CA GLY A 130 2.33 6.91 5.67
C GLY A 130 3.70 7.17 5.06
N LEU A 131 3.91 6.82 3.80
CA LEU A 131 5.18 7.03 3.07
C LEU A 131 5.55 8.52 2.98
N LEU A 132 4.57 9.41 2.70
CA LEU A 132 4.77 10.86 2.69
C LEU A 132 5.29 11.38 4.04
N GLY A 133 4.71 10.91 5.15
CA GLY A 133 5.19 11.26 6.48
C GLY A 133 6.64 10.80 6.73
N TRP A 134 7.02 9.59 6.32
CA TRP A 134 8.39 9.10 6.42
C TRP A 134 9.36 9.80 5.46
N ALA A 135 8.88 10.28 4.32
CA ALA A 135 9.68 11.07 3.38
C ALA A 135 9.91 12.51 3.83
N GLY A 136 9.08 13.00 4.76
CA GLY A 136 9.22 14.33 5.35
C GLY A 136 8.68 15.47 4.48
N THR A 137 8.95 16.69 4.91
CA THR A 137 8.44 17.92 4.28
C THR A 137 8.92 18.07 2.83
N GLY A 138 7.98 18.39 1.92
CA GLY A 138 8.29 18.58 0.49
C GLY A 138 8.25 17.31 -0.33
N ALA A 139 7.96 16.15 0.27
CA ALA A 139 7.68 14.93 -0.48
C ALA A 139 6.31 15.03 -1.17
N ILE A 140 6.20 14.47 -2.36
CA ILE A 140 4.98 14.46 -3.16
C ILE A 140 4.61 13.03 -3.56
N ALA A 141 3.31 12.79 -3.76
CA ALA A 141 2.80 11.54 -4.30
C ALA A 141 1.94 11.84 -5.52
N THR A 142 2.24 11.17 -6.62
CA THR A 142 1.51 11.33 -7.89
C THR A 142 1.57 10.08 -8.73
N LEU A 143 0.61 9.91 -9.62
CA LEU A 143 0.61 8.93 -10.71
C LEU A 143 1.01 9.57 -12.05
N ASP A 144 1.10 10.91 -12.14
CA ASP A 144 1.50 11.63 -13.34
C ASP A 144 2.87 12.31 -13.17
N GLY A 145 3.84 11.86 -13.96
CA GLY A 145 5.19 12.43 -13.99
C GLY A 145 5.25 13.91 -14.40
N LYS A 146 4.23 14.43 -15.10
CA LYS A 146 4.18 15.85 -15.50
C LYS A 146 4.06 16.80 -14.31
N GLU A 147 3.39 16.37 -13.23
CA GLU A 147 3.24 17.18 -12.03
C GLU A 147 4.57 17.47 -11.34
N ILE A 148 5.55 16.58 -11.50
CA ILE A 148 6.86 16.70 -10.87
C ILE A 148 7.64 17.89 -11.44
N ALA A 149 7.60 18.08 -12.76
CA ALA A 149 8.29 19.21 -13.42
C ALA A 149 7.71 20.57 -13.00
N ALA A 150 6.41 20.63 -12.73
CA ALA A 150 5.71 21.87 -12.34
C ALA A 150 6.03 22.32 -10.89
N LEU A 151 6.51 21.42 -10.04
CA LEU A 151 6.73 21.68 -8.60
C LEU A 151 8.14 22.19 -8.26
N GLY A 152 8.99 22.44 -9.28
CA GLY A 152 10.38 22.83 -9.06
C GLY A 152 11.24 21.66 -8.60
N LEU A 153 12.00 21.09 -9.54
CA LEU A 153 12.80 19.89 -9.28
C LEU A 153 13.94 20.16 -8.28
N PRO A 154 14.07 19.34 -7.23
CA PRO A 154 15.22 19.43 -6.35
C PRO A 154 16.49 18.97 -7.08
N ARG A 155 17.65 19.45 -6.67
CA ARG A 155 18.94 19.00 -7.26
C ARG A 155 19.19 17.50 -7.08
N ARG A 156 18.60 16.89 -6.05
CA ARG A 156 18.69 15.45 -5.74
C ARG A 156 17.26 14.92 -5.67
N LEU A 157 16.90 14.02 -6.57
CA LEU A 157 15.56 13.46 -6.68
C LEU A 157 15.58 11.97 -6.36
N GLY A 158 14.75 11.57 -5.39
CA GLY A 158 14.51 10.18 -5.02
C GLY A 158 13.12 9.73 -5.44
N ILE A 159 13.00 8.57 -6.08
CA ILE A 159 11.72 8.02 -6.50
C ILE A 159 11.51 6.66 -5.87
N ILE A 160 10.35 6.47 -5.26
CA ILE A 160 9.86 5.19 -4.73
C ILE A 160 8.43 4.95 -5.23
N SER A 161 7.87 3.78 -4.94
CA SER A 161 6.50 3.42 -5.33
C SER A 161 5.68 2.96 -4.13
N GLN A 162 4.36 3.23 -4.17
CA GLN A 162 3.37 2.49 -3.39
C GLN A 162 3.50 0.99 -3.73
N THR A 163 3.51 0.14 -2.71
CA THR A 163 3.89 -1.27 -2.87
C THR A 163 2.96 -2.10 -3.76
N THR A 164 1.72 -1.64 -3.95
CA THR A 164 0.69 -2.34 -4.74
C THR A 164 0.57 -1.88 -6.20
N GLN A 165 1.40 -0.94 -6.64
CA GLN A 165 1.38 -0.45 -8.01
C GLN A 165 1.88 -1.50 -9.03
N SER A 166 1.61 -1.26 -10.33
CA SER A 166 2.08 -2.11 -11.41
C SER A 166 3.55 -1.85 -11.74
N HIS A 167 4.30 -2.93 -11.99
CA HIS A 167 5.72 -2.83 -12.35
C HIS A 167 5.92 -2.09 -13.68
N SER A 168 5.12 -2.40 -14.70
CA SER A 168 5.19 -1.75 -16.01
C SER A 168 4.86 -0.26 -15.93
N GLN A 169 3.80 0.11 -15.20
CA GLN A 169 3.41 1.50 -15.03
C GLN A 169 4.45 2.30 -14.21
N PHE A 170 5.06 1.70 -13.19
CA PHE A 170 6.14 2.35 -12.45
C PHE A 170 7.39 2.55 -13.32
N ALA A 171 7.73 1.57 -14.16
CA ALA A 171 8.83 1.71 -15.12
C ALA A 171 8.55 2.81 -16.15
N GLU A 172 7.34 2.89 -16.69
CA GLU A 172 6.94 3.96 -17.60
C GLU A 172 7.01 5.33 -16.94
N PHE A 173 6.46 5.46 -15.72
CA PHE A 173 6.53 6.67 -14.91
C PHE A 173 7.98 7.12 -14.69
N THR A 174 8.86 6.21 -14.28
CA THR A 174 10.27 6.52 -14.01
C THR A 174 11.01 6.93 -15.28
N ASN A 175 10.75 6.27 -16.41
CA ASN A 175 11.33 6.66 -17.71
C ASN A 175 10.91 8.08 -18.11
N LYS A 176 9.65 8.43 -17.92
CA LYS A 176 9.15 9.77 -18.18
C LYS A 176 9.83 10.81 -17.28
N VAL A 177 9.89 10.53 -15.96
CA VAL A 177 10.57 11.43 -15.02
C VAL A 177 12.06 11.58 -15.35
N ILE A 178 12.74 10.51 -15.76
CA ILE A 178 14.14 10.59 -16.19
C ILE A 178 14.27 11.57 -17.36
N ASN A 179 13.47 11.42 -18.41
CA ASN A 179 13.53 12.27 -19.60
C ASN A 179 13.26 13.75 -19.28
N ASP A 180 12.27 14.02 -18.44
CA ASP A 180 11.84 15.38 -18.11
C ASP A 180 12.74 16.04 -17.04
N ALA A 181 13.26 15.28 -16.09
CA ALA A 181 14.01 15.78 -14.95
C ALA A 181 15.53 15.82 -15.15
N PHE A 182 16.08 14.95 -15.97
CA PHE A 182 17.54 14.77 -16.12
C PHE A 182 18.33 16.07 -16.38
N PRO A 183 17.84 17.03 -17.19
CA PRO A 183 18.56 18.29 -17.39
C PRO A 183 18.70 19.16 -16.14
N TYR A 184 17.86 18.96 -15.13
CA TYR A 184 17.72 19.82 -13.94
C TYR A 184 18.22 19.17 -12.66
N VAL A 185 18.32 17.83 -12.63
CA VAL A 185 18.64 17.03 -11.45
C VAL A 185 20.11 16.61 -11.51
N ARG A 186 20.83 16.81 -10.40
CA ARG A 186 22.23 16.43 -10.26
C ARG A 186 22.44 14.97 -9.88
N GLU A 187 21.50 14.43 -9.11
CA GLU A 187 21.51 13.04 -8.63
C GLU A 187 20.09 12.50 -8.61
N LEU A 188 19.88 11.38 -9.28
CA LEU A 188 18.61 10.67 -9.34
C LEU A 188 18.78 9.27 -8.72
N ARG A 189 17.91 8.93 -7.77
CA ARG A 189 17.81 7.58 -7.20
C ARG A 189 16.41 7.02 -7.37
N ILE A 190 16.31 5.84 -7.95
CA ILE A 190 15.06 5.09 -8.08
C ILE A 190 15.19 3.83 -7.26
N ILE A 191 14.29 3.66 -6.28
CA ILE A 191 14.24 2.47 -5.43
C ILE A 191 12.94 1.73 -5.74
N ASN A 192 13.05 0.51 -6.24
CA ASN A 192 11.90 -0.35 -6.47
C ASN A 192 11.37 -0.86 -5.13
N THR A 193 10.25 -0.28 -4.66
CA THR A 193 9.54 -0.65 -3.44
C THR A 193 8.29 -1.48 -3.71
N LEU A 194 8.07 -1.93 -4.95
CA LEU A 194 6.94 -2.77 -5.32
C LEU A 194 6.97 -4.12 -4.61
N CYS A 195 5.79 -4.63 -4.28
CA CYS A 195 5.64 -5.91 -3.63
C CYS A 195 5.66 -7.06 -4.65
N GLN A 196 6.64 -7.95 -4.56
CA GLN A 196 6.73 -9.13 -5.43
C GLN A 196 5.49 -10.02 -5.37
N GLU A 197 4.85 -10.14 -4.20
CA GLU A 197 3.60 -10.90 -4.05
C GLU A 197 2.44 -10.27 -4.83
N THR A 198 2.43 -8.94 -4.94
CA THR A 198 1.45 -8.21 -5.79
C THR A 198 1.76 -8.45 -7.27
N GLN A 199 3.03 -8.40 -7.65
CA GLN A 199 3.45 -8.66 -9.04
C GLN A 199 3.05 -10.07 -9.50
N LYS A 200 3.35 -11.10 -8.71
CA LYS A 200 2.94 -12.48 -9.01
C LYS A 200 1.44 -12.62 -9.25
N ARG A 201 0.61 -11.90 -8.46
CA ARG A 201 -0.84 -11.89 -8.65
C ARG A 201 -1.27 -11.19 -9.92
N GLN A 202 -0.63 -10.09 -10.25
CA GLN A 202 -0.89 -9.37 -11.51
C GLN A 202 -0.51 -10.23 -12.71
N GLU A 203 0.67 -10.86 -12.69
CA GLU A 203 1.12 -11.78 -13.72
C GLU A 203 0.15 -12.97 -13.89
N ALA A 204 -0.27 -13.60 -12.79
CA ALA A 204 -1.22 -14.70 -12.82
C ALA A 204 -2.62 -14.27 -13.33
N ALA A 205 -3.03 -13.03 -13.04
CA ALA A 205 -4.27 -12.47 -13.57
C ALA A 205 -4.17 -12.21 -15.08
N LEU A 206 -3.05 -11.64 -15.55
CA LEU A 206 -2.79 -11.42 -16.97
C LEU A 206 -2.74 -12.73 -17.75
N GLU A 207 -2.04 -13.74 -17.25
CA GLU A 207 -1.97 -15.07 -17.89
C GLU A 207 -3.36 -15.73 -18.03
N LEU A 208 -4.22 -15.53 -17.01
CA LEU A 208 -5.59 -16.04 -17.07
C LEU A 208 -6.45 -15.21 -18.03
N ALA A 209 -6.33 -13.88 -18.01
CA ALA A 209 -7.12 -12.98 -18.85
C ALA A 209 -6.96 -13.27 -20.36
N VAL A 210 -5.71 -13.55 -20.80
CA VAL A 210 -5.41 -13.84 -22.23
C VAL A 210 -6.19 -15.04 -22.78
N LYS A 211 -6.57 -16.00 -21.95
CA LYS A 211 -7.25 -17.24 -22.35
C LYS A 211 -8.71 -17.33 -21.90
N SER A 212 -9.23 -16.28 -21.31
CA SER A 212 -10.59 -16.20 -20.77
C SER A 212 -11.48 -15.33 -21.65
N GLU A 213 -12.77 -15.64 -21.73
CA GLU A 213 -13.79 -14.79 -22.37
C GLU A 213 -14.35 -13.74 -21.40
N LEU A 214 -14.32 -14.07 -20.08
CA LEU A 214 -14.75 -13.18 -18.99
C LEU A 214 -13.85 -13.40 -17.79
N MET A 215 -13.44 -12.32 -17.12
CA MET A 215 -12.64 -12.36 -15.92
C MET A 215 -13.46 -11.87 -14.71
N ILE A 216 -13.49 -12.64 -13.63
CA ILE A 216 -14.13 -12.24 -12.39
C ILE A 216 -13.06 -12.00 -11.33
N VAL A 217 -12.88 -10.72 -10.95
CA VAL A 217 -11.95 -10.32 -9.89
C VAL A 217 -12.70 -10.23 -8.57
N VAL A 218 -12.42 -11.16 -7.66
CA VAL A 218 -13.08 -11.23 -6.35
C VAL A 218 -12.23 -10.53 -5.31
N GLY A 219 -12.79 -9.48 -4.70
CA GLY A 219 -12.13 -8.72 -3.63
C GLY A 219 -12.99 -7.55 -3.15
N TRP A 220 -12.42 -6.72 -2.29
CA TRP A 220 -13.12 -5.53 -1.80
C TRP A 220 -12.79 -4.31 -2.66
N HIS A 221 -13.81 -3.51 -3.03
CA HIS A 221 -13.66 -2.37 -3.94
C HIS A 221 -12.69 -1.29 -3.43
N ASN A 222 -12.48 -1.18 -2.11
CA ASN A 222 -11.50 -0.27 -1.51
C ASN A 222 -10.09 -0.89 -1.38
N SER A 223 -9.88 -2.10 -1.88
CA SER A 223 -8.56 -2.74 -1.86
C SER A 223 -7.75 -2.34 -3.08
N ALA A 224 -6.66 -1.61 -2.90
CA ALA A 224 -5.75 -1.22 -3.98
C ALA A 224 -5.28 -2.42 -4.82
N ASN A 225 -5.02 -3.57 -4.19
CA ASN A 225 -4.65 -4.78 -4.90
C ASN A 225 -5.79 -5.32 -5.77
N THR A 226 -7.03 -5.33 -5.28
CA THR A 226 -8.21 -5.78 -6.06
C THR A 226 -8.45 -4.86 -7.26
N LEU A 227 -8.44 -3.55 -7.03
CA LEU A 227 -8.58 -2.56 -8.10
C LEU A 227 -7.47 -2.71 -9.15
N ARG A 228 -6.23 -2.95 -8.71
CA ARG A 228 -5.12 -3.13 -9.64
C ARG A 228 -5.26 -4.40 -10.48
N LEU A 229 -5.73 -5.51 -9.92
CA LEU A 229 -6.00 -6.74 -10.68
C LEU A 229 -7.06 -6.50 -11.77
N ALA A 230 -8.15 -5.81 -11.45
CA ALA A 230 -9.15 -5.44 -12.45
C ALA A 230 -8.55 -4.53 -13.53
N GLN A 231 -7.78 -3.49 -13.14
CA GLN A 231 -7.17 -2.55 -14.07
C GLN A 231 -6.16 -3.20 -15.05
N VAL A 232 -5.39 -4.19 -14.62
CA VAL A 232 -4.44 -4.87 -15.52
C VAL A 232 -5.12 -5.89 -16.41
N SER A 233 -6.27 -6.44 -16.01
CA SER A 233 -7.02 -7.43 -16.78
C SER A 233 -7.98 -6.82 -17.81
N SER A 234 -8.63 -5.68 -17.48
CA SER A 234 -9.68 -5.07 -18.31
C SER A 234 -9.26 -4.65 -19.73
N PRO A 235 -7.99 -4.32 -20.06
CA PRO A 235 -7.58 -4.07 -21.42
C PRO A 235 -7.53 -5.34 -22.30
N ILE A 236 -7.58 -6.53 -21.70
CA ILE A 236 -7.41 -7.82 -22.37
C ILE A 236 -8.76 -8.54 -22.49
N VAL A 237 -9.57 -8.50 -21.44
CA VAL A 237 -10.83 -9.22 -21.32
C VAL A 237 -11.83 -8.43 -20.49
N GLU A 238 -13.11 -8.59 -20.73
CA GLU A 238 -14.16 -8.02 -19.88
C GLU A 238 -14.00 -8.51 -18.41
N SER A 239 -13.96 -7.57 -17.45
CA SER A 239 -13.69 -7.85 -16.04
C SER A 239 -14.54 -6.99 -15.09
#